data_3e33a2b054825e34fa2e619028066b9e
#
_entry.id   3e33a2b054825e34fa2e619028066b9e
#
_cell.length_a   1.000
_cell.length_b   1.000
_cell.length_c   1.000
_cell.angle_alpha   90.00
_cell.angle_beta   90.00
_cell.angle_gamma   90.00
#
_symmetry.space_group_name_H-M   'P 1'
#
loop_
_entity.id
_entity.type
_entity.pdbx_description
1 polymer ?
#
loop_
_entity_poly.entity_id
_entity_poly.type
_entity_poly.pdbx_seq_one_letter_code
_entity_poly.pdbx_strand_id
1 'polypeptide(L)'
;FKESQLIASVFINRLNKNMKLQSDVTLAYGLNINGKKLTKKMLRLAHPYNTYFINGLPPTPISYPSTDVLKAFINLKKTNYFYFVSNGKGEHRFSRTYSSHKKNIKIWKDNIVKEKHSVKK
;
A
#
# COMPACT_ATOMS: atom_id res chain seq x y z
N PHE A 1 11.55 0.41 -10.42
CA PHE A 1 11.62 1.87 -10.47
C PHE A 1 10.33 2.50 -10.97
N LYS A 2 9.82 2.03 -12.10
CA LYS A 2 8.54 2.50 -12.64
C LYS A 2 7.37 2.23 -11.67
N GLU A 3 7.38 1.12 -10.97
CA GLU A 3 6.37 0.83 -9.95
C GLU A 3 6.41 1.80 -8.79
N SER A 4 7.59 2.20 -8.35
CA SER A 4 7.72 3.19 -7.28
C SER A 4 7.04 4.51 -7.64
N GLN A 5 7.14 4.93 -8.90
CA GLN A 5 6.45 6.12 -9.39
C GLN A 5 4.93 5.94 -9.38
N LEU A 6 4.45 4.76 -9.77
CA LEU A 6 3.03 4.45 -9.77
C LEU A 6 2.48 4.37 -8.35
N ILE A 7 3.20 3.75 -7.42
CA ILE A 7 2.81 3.68 -6.02
C ILE A 7 2.73 5.09 -5.43
N ALA A 8 3.75 5.92 -5.65
CA ALA A 8 3.75 7.31 -5.20
C ALA A 8 2.55 8.08 -5.75
N SER A 9 2.19 7.86 -7.02
CA SER A 9 1.03 8.52 -7.63
C SER A 9 -0.28 8.15 -6.95
N VAL A 10 -0.43 6.91 -6.49
CA VAL A 10 -1.63 6.49 -5.76
C VAL A 10 -1.77 7.28 -4.47
N PHE A 11 -0.70 7.41 -3.68
CA PHE A 11 -0.75 8.17 -2.43
C PHE A 11 -1.05 9.65 -2.68
N ILE A 12 -0.43 10.26 -3.68
CA ILE A 12 -0.70 11.65 -4.05
C ILE A 12 -2.17 11.82 -4.48
N ASN A 13 -2.69 10.91 -5.31
CA ASN A 13 -4.08 10.97 -5.76
C ASN A 13 -5.04 10.86 -4.58
N ARG A 14 -4.76 9.97 -3.62
CA ARG A 14 -5.58 9.84 -2.42
C ARG A 14 -5.54 11.10 -1.57
N LEU A 15 -4.37 11.68 -1.35
CA LEU A 15 -4.25 12.93 -0.59
C LEU A 15 -5.06 14.05 -1.24
N ASN A 16 -4.99 14.18 -2.57
CA ASN A 16 -5.72 15.21 -3.30
C ASN A 16 -7.23 15.02 -3.26
N LYS A 17 -7.71 13.80 -3.06
CA LYS A 17 -9.14 13.48 -2.96
C LYS A 17 -9.61 13.31 -1.52
N ASN A 18 -8.78 13.65 -0.54
CA ASN A 18 -9.09 13.47 0.89
C ASN A 18 -9.43 12.02 1.25
N MET A 19 -8.82 11.07 0.57
CA MET A 19 -8.94 9.65 0.88
C MET A 19 -7.91 9.25 1.92
N LYS A 20 -8.28 8.32 2.81
CA LYS A 20 -7.32 7.74 3.76
C LYS A 20 -6.25 6.97 3.00
N LEU A 21 -5.00 7.05 3.46
CA LEU A 21 -3.89 6.38 2.79
C LEU A 21 -3.92 4.87 2.92
N GLN A 22 -4.45 4.36 4.04
CA GLN A 22 -4.65 2.93 4.30
C GLN A 22 -3.36 2.11 4.10
N SER A 23 -2.29 2.58 4.73
CA SER A 23 -0.99 1.92 4.66
C SER A 23 -0.71 1.14 5.95
N ASP A 24 -0.52 -0.16 5.84
CA ASP A 24 -0.18 -1.03 6.97
C ASP A 24 1.13 -0.59 7.64
N VAL A 25 2.07 -0.10 6.86
CA VAL A 25 3.41 0.26 7.32
C VAL A 25 3.35 1.37 8.36
N THR A 26 2.47 2.36 8.18
CA THR A 26 2.35 3.46 9.14
C THR A 26 1.82 2.98 10.48
N LEU A 27 0.84 2.09 10.47
CA LEU A 27 0.27 1.54 11.70
C LEU A 27 1.28 0.65 12.43
N ALA A 28 1.97 -0.21 11.70
CA ALA A 28 3.01 -1.07 12.26
C ALA A 28 4.09 -0.23 12.94
N TYR A 29 4.50 0.87 12.31
CA TYR A 29 5.45 1.81 12.90
C TYR A 29 4.93 2.39 14.21
N GLY A 30 3.69 2.90 14.20
CA GLY A 30 3.11 3.53 15.39
C GLY A 30 2.92 2.57 16.55
N LEU A 31 2.60 1.30 16.28
CA LEU A 31 2.45 0.26 17.30
C LEU A 31 3.78 -0.41 17.65
N ASN A 32 4.86 -0.09 16.94
CA ASN A 32 6.18 -0.68 17.12
C ASN A 32 6.16 -2.21 17.03
N ILE A 33 5.51 -2.71 15.99
CA ILE A 33 5.41 -4.15 15.72
C ILE A 33 5.77 -4.45 14.26
N ASN A 34 6.05 -5.73 13.99
CA ASN A 34 6.23 -6.20 12.62
C ASN A 34 4.88 -6.17 11.88
N GLY A 35 4.86 -5.66 10.65
CA GLY A 35 3.64 -5.58 9.85
C GLY A 35 2.93 -6.91 9.64
N LYS A 36 3.66 -8.02 9.67
CA LYS A 36 3.06 -9.37 9.58
C LYS A 36 2.20 -9.74 10.78
N LYS A 37 2.36 -9.02 11.90
CA LYS A 37 1.59 -9.25 13.12
C LYS A 37 0.32 -8.40 13.19
N LEU A 38 0.07 -7.55 12.20
CA LEU A 38 -1.15 -6.74 12.17
C LEU A 38 -2.37 -7.62 12.02
N THR A 39 -3.40 -7.31 12.81
CA THR A 39 -4.69 -8.00 12.75
C THR A 39 -5.75 -7.04 12.20
N LYS A 40 -6.87 -7.58 11.73
CA LYS A 40 -8.00 -6.77 11.28
C LYS A 40 -8.51 -5.83 12.38
N LYS A 41 -8.46 -6.28 13.64
CA LYS A 41 -8.87 -5.48 14.79
C LYS A 41 -7.96 -4.27 14.96
N MET A 42 -6.65 -4.43 14.77
CA MET A 42 -5.68 -3.34 14.88
C MET A 42 -5.91 -2.26 13.84
N LEU A 43 -6.42 -2.61 12.65
CA LEU A 43 -6.72 -1.63 11.60
C LEU A 43 -7.82 -0.65 11.99
N ARG A 44 -8.59 -0.94 13.05
CA ARG A 44 -9.67 -0.08 13.54
C ARG A 44 -9.26 0.80 14.71
N LEU A 45 -8.01 0.71 15.17
CA LEU A 45 -7.56 1.47 16.33
C LEU A 45 -7.53 2.97 16.02
N ALA A 46 -8.00 3.76 16.96
CA ALA A 46 -7.89 5.22 16.95
C ALA A 46 -6.45 5.59 17.33
N HIS A 47 -5.54 5.54 16.36
CA HIS A 47 -4.11 5.78 16.60
C HIS A 47 -3.59 6.83 15.61
N PRO A 48 -2.72 7.78 16.08
CA PRO A 48 -2.22 8.85 15.20
C PRO A 48 -1.49 8.34 13.94
N TYR A 49 -0.88 7.17 13.99
CA TYR A 49 -0.17 6.57 12.86
C TYR A 49 -1.02 5.59 12.06
N ASN A 50 -2.29 5.40 12.43
CA ASN A 50 -3.18 4.51 11.70
C ASN A 50 -3.82 5.23 10.53
N THR A 51 -3.28 5.04 9.33
CA THR A 51 -3.80 5.68 8.11
C THR A 51 -5.08 5.04 7.58
N TYR A 52 -5.56 3.96 8.20
CA TYR A 52 -6.93 3.47 8.01
C TYR A 52 -7.93 4.29 8.84
N PHE A 53 -7.47 4.96 9.87
CA PHE A 53 -8.31 5.75 10.78
C PHE A 53 -8.22 7.25 10.52
N ILE A 54 -7.00 7.79 10.39
CA ILE A 54 -6.77 9.23 10.20
C ILE A 54 -6.92 9.60 8.72
N ASN A 55 -7.21 10.88 8.48
CA ASN A 55 -7.15 11.46 7.13
C ASN A 55 -5.75 12.05 6.91
N GLY A 56 -5.18 11.81 5.73
CA GLY A 56 -3.91 12.40 5.37
C GLY A 56 -2.70 11.67 5.93
N LEU A 57 -1.62 12.43 6.09
CA LEU A 57 -0.31 11.90 6.48
C LEU A 57 -0.22 11.61 7.98
N PRO A 58 0.61 10.63 8.38
CA PRO A 58 0.92 10.44 9.80
C PRO A 58 1.67 11.66 10.37
N PRO A 59 1.75 11.78 11.71
CA PRO A 59 2.32 12.98 12.35
C PRO A 59 3.79 13.23 12.02
N THR A 60 4.57 12.18 11.73
CA THR A 60 6.00 12.29 11.40
C THR A 60 6.34 11.35 10.26
N PRO A 61 7.48 11.57 9.57
CA PRO A 61 8.04 10.54 8.70
C PRO A 61 8.31 9.27 9.48
N ILE A 62 8.12 8.12 8.85
CA ILE A 62 8.30 6.82 9.50
C ILE A 62 9.59 6.12 9.11
N SER A 63 10.29 6.66 8.11
CA SER A 63 11.60 6.15 7.69
C SER A 63 12.32 7.20 6.88
N TYR A 64 13.63 7.01 6.66
CA TYR A 64 14.38 7.83 5.73
C TYR A 64 14.14 7.30 4.31
N PRO A 65 13.75 8.18 3.36
CA PRO A 65 13.53 7.73 1.99
C PRO A 65 14.85 7.33 1.33
N SER A 66 14.83 6.26 0.54
CA SER A 66 15.96 5.89 -0.29
C SER A 66 16.12 6.86 -1.46
N THR A 67 17.30 6.83 -2.09
CA THR A 67 17.54 7.64 -3.30
C THR A 67 16.51 7.34 -4.39
N ASP A 68 16.13 6.06 -4.55
CA ASP A 68 15.15 5.66 -5.55
C ASP A 68 13.77 6.24 -5.27
N VAL A 69 13.37 6.27 -3.99
CA VAL A 69 12.09 6.88 -3.59
C VAL A 69 12.10 8.38 -3.87
N LEU A 70 13.21 9.07 -3.55
CA LEU A 70 13.33 10.51 -3.83
C LEU A 70 13.25 10.79 -5.33
N LYS A 71 13.91 9.97 -6.15
CA LYS A 71 13.82 10.09 -7.62
C LYS A 71 12.40 9.88 -8.12
N ALA A 72 11.66 8.94 -7.51
CA ALA A 72 10.27 8.70 -7.86
C ALA A 72 9.40 9.93 -7.61
N PHE A 73 9.63 10.65 -6.51
CA PHE A 73 8.91 11.89 -6.22
C PHE A 73 9.28 13.03 -7.17
N ILE A 74 10.55 13.14 -7.55
CA ILE A 74 11.01 14.18 -8.49
C ILE A 74 10.42 13.95 -9.89
N ASN A 75 10.33 12.69 -10.31
CA ASN A 75 9.83 12.31 -11.64
C ASN A 75 8.43 11.68 -11.54
N LEU A 76 7.58 12.22 -10.67
CA LEU A 76 6.26 11.66 -10.41
C LEU A 76 5.40 11.64 -11.67
N LYS A 77 4.90 10.48 -12.03
CA LYS A 77 3.93 10.34 -13.12
C LYS A 77 2.52 10.63 -12.61
N LYS A 78 1.79 11.44 -13.36
CA LYS A 78 0.37 11.64 -13.08
C LYS A 78 -0.40 10.42 -13.58
N THR A 79 -1.19 9.81 -12.68
CA THR A 79 -2.06 8.68 -13.00
C THR A 79 -3.44 8.92 -12.43
N ASN A 80 -4.37 8.04 -12.79
CA ASN A 80 -5.72 8.03 -12.22
C ASN A 80 -5.90 6.87 -11.23
N TYR A 81 -4.80 6.28 -10.75
CA TYR A 81 -4.89 5.14 -9.86
C TYR A 81 -5.11 5.58 -8.41
N PHE A 82 -6.00 4.89 -7.74
CA PHE A 82 -6.31 5.09 -6.32
C PHE A 82 -6.05 3.85 -5.47
N TYR A 83 -5.71 2.72 -6.10
CA TYR A 83 -5.52 1.43 -5.41
C TYR A 83 -4.33 0.70 -6.02
N PHE A 84 -3.64 -0.05 -5.18
CA PHE A 84 -2.64 -1.00 -5.66
C PHE A 84 -2.57 -2.19 -4.71
N VAL A 85 -2.16 -3.33 -5.24
CA VAL A 85 -1.97 -4.56 -4.47
C VAL A 85 -0.93 -5.42 -5.17
N SER A 86 -0.18 -6.20 -4.40
CA SER A 86 0.75 -7.17 -4.96
C SER A 86 0.03 -8.16 -5.88
N ASN A 87 0.70 -8.59 -6.96
CA ASN A 87 0.18 -9.66 -7.81
C ASN A 87 0.61 -11.06 -7.33
N GLY A 88 1.36 -11.15 -6.21
CA GLY A 88 1.88 -12.42 -5.70
C GLY A 88 3.13 -12.90 -6.42
N LYS A 89 3.67 -12.14 -7.36
CA LYS A 89 4.83 -12.51 -8.19
C LYS A 89 5.90 -11.41 -8.23
N GLY A 90 5.96 -10.59 -7.19
CA GLY A 90 6.98 -9.54 -7.06
C GLY A 90 6.63 -8.22 -7.74
N GLU A 91 5.45 -8.10 -8.33
CA GLU A 91 4.98 -6.87 -8.95
C GLU A 91 3.67 -6.43 -8.32
N HIS A 92 3.17 -5.25 -8.72
CA HIS A 92 1.90 -4.71 -8.22
C HIS A 92 0.92 -4.50 -9.36
N ARG A 93 -0.37 -4.58 -9.03
CA ARG A 93 -1.46 -4.22 -9.94
C ARG A 93 -2.13 -2.96 -9.42
N PHE A 94 -2.41 -2.07 -10.35
CA PHE A 94 -2.97 -0.74 -10.05
C PHE A 94 -4.39 -0.65 -10.61
N SER A 95 -5.25 0.08 -9.91
CA SER A 95 -6.62 0.27 -10.38
C SER A 95 -7.17 1.62 -9.97
N ARG A 96 -8.17 2.08 -10.73
CA ARG A 96 -8.85 3.36 -10.51
C ARG A 96 -10.02 3.22 -9.56
N THR A 97 -10.68 2.06 -9.57
CA THR A 97 -11.93 1.84 -8.82
C THR A 97 -11.75 0.71 -7.82
N TYR A 98 -12.56 0.75 -6.77
CA TYR A 98 -12.57 -0.31 -5.77
C TYR A 98 -13.00 -1.66 -6.36
N SER A 99 -13.92 -1.65 -7.32
CA SER A 99 -14.36 -2.86 -8.01
C SER A 99 -13.19 -3.56 -8.71
N SER A 100 -12.38 -2.82 -9.46
CA SER A 100 -11.18 -3.37 -10.11
C SER A 100 -10.14 -3.82 -9.08
N HIS A 101 -10.00 -3.08 -7.98
CA HIS A 101 -9.09 -3.45 -6.90
C HIS A 101 -9.47 -4.79 -6.27
N LYS A 102 -10.76 -5.05 -6.07
CA LYS A 102 -11.23 -6.35 -5.56
C LYS A 102 -10.83 -7.50 -6.49
N LYS A 103 -10.93 -7.31 -7.79
CA LYS A 103 -10.50 -8.31 -8.77
C LYS A 103 -9.00 -8.58 -8.68
N ASN A 104 -8.21 -7.52 -8.47
CA ASN A 104 -6.77 -7.64 -8.32
C ASN A 104 -6.39 -8.35 -7.02
N ILE A 105 -7.13 -8.12 -5.94
CA ILE A 105 -6.94 -8.84 -4.68
C ILE A 105 -7.16 -10.34 -4.88
N LYS A 106 -8.20 -10.70 -5.64
CA LYS A 106 -8.47 -12.10 -5.95
C LYS A 106 -7.32 -12.74 -6.73
N ILE A 107 -6.76 -12.03 -7.70
CA ILE A 107 -5.59 -12.50 -8.45
C ILE A 107 -4.40 -12.75 -7.51
N TRP A 108 -4.14 -11.84 -6.58
CA TRP A 108 -3.09 -12.01 -5.57
C TRP A 108 -3.32 -13.28 -4.74
N LYS A 109 -4.53 -13.48 -4.25
CA LYS A 109 -4.87 -14.67 -3.45
C LYS A 109 -4.67 -15.96 -4.25
N ASP A 110 -5.11 -15.99 -5.49
CA ASP A 110 -4.98 -17.15 -6.37
C ASP A 110 -3.50 -17.47 -6.65
N ASN A 111 -2.68 -16.46 -6.88
CA ASN A 111 -1.26 -16.64 -7.14
C ASN A 111 -0.52 -17.16 -5.90
N ILE A 112 -0.87 -16.69 -4.72
CA ILE A 112 -0.28 -17.15 -3.47
C ILE A 112 -0.65 -18.62 -3.21
N VAL A 113 -1.89 -19.01 -3.45
CA VAL A 113 -2.32 -20.40 -3.32
C VAL A 113 -1.55 -21.31 -4.28
N LYS A 114 -1.36 -20.88 -5.53
CA LYS A 114 -0.59 -21.64 -6.52
C LYS A 114 0.87 -21.82 -6.08
N GLU A 115 1.50 -20.80 -5.53
CA GLU A 115 2.86 -20.90 -5.02
C GLU A 115 2.97 -21.90 -3.87
N LYS A 116 2.02 -21.86 -2.94
CA LYS A 116 2.00 -22.81 -1.82
C LYS A 116 1.85 -24.25 -2.32
N HIS A 117 1.04 -24.48 -3.33
CA HIS A 117 0.90 -25.80 -3.93
C HIS A 117 2.18 -26.25 -4.65
N SER A 118 2.87 -25.33 -5.33
CA SER A 118 4.14 -25.63 -6.00
C SER A 118 5.22 -26.03 -5.02
N VAL A 119 5.30 -25.34 -3.88
CA VAL A 119 6.32 -25.60 -2.86
C VAL A 119 6.10 -26.96 -2.16
N LYS A 120 4.87 -27.46 -2.12
CA LYS A 120 4.56 -28.75 -1.50
C LYS A 120 4.87 -29.96 -2.39
N LYS A 121 5.27 -29.75 -3.61
CA LYS A 121 5.71 -30.82 -4.49
C LYS A 121 7.21 -31.05 -4.34
#